data_24e0ec6544f9edf2228098da4cf92ab3
#
_entry.id   24e0ec6544f9edf2228098da4cf92ab3
#
_cell.length_a   1.000
_cell.length_b   1.000
_cell.length_c   1.000
_cell.angle_alpha   90.00
_cell.angle_beta   90.00
_cell.angle_gamma   90.00
#
_symmetry.space_group_name_H-M   'P 1'
#
loop_
_entity.id
_entity.type
_entity.pdbx_description
1 polymer ?
#
loop_
_entity_poly.entity_id
_entity_poly.type
_entity_poly.pdbx_seq_one_letter_code
_entity_poly.pdbx_strand_id
1 'polypeptide(L)'
;MAKDIYEDIAKRTGGDIYIGVVGPVRTGKSTLIKQLMEKLVIPNIPEESKRLRAVDELPQSAAGKTIMTTEPKFIPEEAAEITIGEHTHFRIRMVDCVGYILPSALGYIENDMPRMVKTPWFEEEVPFGMAAEVGTQKVITEHATVGLVVTTDGSITNLPREEYAACEERVIQELQQLEKPFVVLVNAIEPHSRQTEALCESLRKKYHAAVLPVCCPELEEADIQEILTQLLYAFPIREVQIQTAGWITALDPEHWLRKSVFSSIRAAAEPLRYVRDVPMMTETLAGAEHILSASVQQIDLGTGRAVVSVAMNGSLFYQILGETTGLQIASESDLFPVLTELCKIKKSYDRIAPALEAVEATGYGIVMPQLEEMSLEEPEIIKQGGKYGVRLRASAPSIHMMKASIRTAVSPIVGTEKQSEELVMYLLEGFEEDPTKIWSSNIFGKSLHELVNEGLHSKLS
;
A
#
# COMPACT_ATOMS: atom_id res chain seq x y z
N MET A 1 8.65 -6.01 -21.01
CA MET A 1 10.00 -6.48 -20.69
C MET A 1 9.83 -7.57 -19.64
N ALA A 2 10.31 -8.78 -19.90
CA ALA A 2 10.37 -9.80 -18.84
C ALA A 2 11.27 -9.22 -17.73
N LYS A 3 10.76 -9.09 -16.51
CA LYS A 3 11.57 -8.71 -15.35
C LYS A 3 12.65 -9.77 -15.19
N ASP A 4 13.87 -9.33 -14.98
CA ASP A 4 14.97 -10.26 -14.69
C ASP A 4 14.82 -10.77 -13.25
N ILE A 5 14.33 -12.00 -13.12
CA ILE A 5 14.10 -12.68 -11.84
C ILE A 5 15.39 -12.74 -11.01
N TYR A 6 16.51 -12.91 -11.67
CA TYR A 6 17.81 -13.00 -11.01
C TYR A 6 18.25 -11.65 -10.43
N GLU A 7 17.97 -10.54 -11.15
CA GLU A 7 18.19 -9.18 -10.63
C GLU A 7 17.33 -8.90 -9.40
N ASP A 8 16.06 -9.31 -9.44
CA ASP A 8 15.14 -9.13 -8.31
C ASP A 8 15.59 -9.90 -7.08
N ILE A 9 16.03 -11.15 -7.22
CA ILE A 9 16.52 -11.94 -6.09
C ILE A 9 17.84 -11.37 -5.52
N ALA A 10 18.74 -10.90 -6.37
CA ALA A 10 19.96 -10.24 -5.95
C ALA A 10 19.67 -8.98 -5.12
N LYS A 11 18.71 -8.15 -5.54
CA LYS A 11 18.26 -6.96 -4.80
C LYS A 11 17.68 -7.32 -3.43
N ARG A 12 16.89 -8.40 -3.37
CA ARG A 12 16.25 -8.86 -2.12
C ARG A 12 17.23 -9.35 -1.08
N THR A 13 18.28 -10.00 -1.50
CA THR A 13 19.28 -10.64 -0.63
C THR A 13 20.52 -9.76 -0.41
N GLY A 14 20.54 -8.57 -1.00
CA GLY A 14 21.72 -7.68 -0.91
C GLY A 14 22.94 -8.21 -1.66
N GLY A 15 22.72 -9.06 -2.68
CA GLY A 15 23.74 -9.66 -3.51
C GLY A 15 24.32 -10.99 -2.98
N ASP A 16 23.89 -11.45 -1.79
CA ASP A 16 24.33 -12.71 -1.19
C ASP A 16 23.15 -13.66 -0.98
N ILE A 17 23.12 -14.75 -1.74
CA ILE A 17 22.05 -15.75 -1.69
C ILE A 17 22.57 -17.03 -1.06
N TYR A 18 22.17 -17.31 0.16
CA TYR A 18 22.46 -18.57 0.84
C TYR A 18 21.20 -19.43 0.89
N ILE A 19 21.12 -20.45 0.02
CA ILE A 19 19.97 -21.32 -0.12
C ILE A 19 20.13 -22.53 0.80
N GLY A 20 19.34 -22.56 1.88
CA GLY A 20 19.25 -23.74 2.72
C GLY A 20 18.31 -24.78 2.10
N VAL A 21 18.84 -25.93 1.65
CA VAL A 21 18.05 -27.04 1.15
C VAL A 21 17.76 -27.98 2.30
N VAL A 22 16.54 -27.91 2.81
CA VAL A 22 16.12 -28.58 4.05
C VAL A 22 14.93 -29.51 3.82
N GLY A 23 14.62 -30.36 4.78
CA GLY A 23 13.53 -31.32 4.67
C GLY A 23 13.88 -32.70 5.23
N PRO A 24 12.94 -33.65 5.20
CA PRO A 24 13.19 -35.02 5.65
C PRO A 24 14.34 -35.70 4.88
N VAL A 25 14.95 -36.70 5.47
CA VAL A 25 15.97 -37.51 4.76
C VAL A 25 15.37 -38.20 3.54
N ARG A 26 16.19 -38.44 2.50
CA ARG A 26 15.82 -39.15 1.27
C ARG A 26 14.75 -38.49 0.39
N THR A 27 14.55 -37.21 0.53
CA THR A 27 13.60 -36.46 -0.33
C THR A 27 14.22 -35.92 -1.63
N GLY A 28 15.53 -36.15 -1.86
CA GLY A 28 16.22 -35.69 -3.07
C GLY A 28 16.95 -34.37 -2.94
N LYS A 29 17.22 -33.88 -1.71
CA LYS A 29 17.92 -32.61 -1.46
C LYS A 29 19.24 -32.46 -2.20
N SER A 30 20.13 -33.43 -2.07
CA SER A 30 21.44 -33.39 -2.73
C SER A 30 21.33 -33.50 -4.26
N THR A 31 20.30 -34.18 -4.77
CA THR A 31 20.01 -34.22 -6.21
C THR A 31 19.54 -32.86 -6.71
N LEU A 32 18.66 -32.20 -5.98
CA LEU A 32 18.22 -30.83 -6.27
C LEU A 32 19.40 -29.87 -6.31
N ILE A 33 20.26 -29.91 -5.29
CA ILE A 33 21.46 -29.07 -5.21
C ILE A 33 22.35 -29.30 -6.43
N LYS A 34 22.58 -30.56 -6.78
CA LYS A 34 23.39 -30.91 -7.96
C LYS A 34 22.81 -30.29 -9.23
N GLN A 35 21.52 -30.41 -9.47
CA GLN A 35 20.85 -29.84 -10.65
C GLN A 35 20.89 -28.31 -10.67
N LEU A 36 20.65 -27.68 -9.54
CA LEU A 36 20.77 -26.20 -9.42
C LEU A 36 22.21 -25.74 -9.69
N MET A 37 23.20 -26.47 -9.18
CA MET A 37 24.61 -26.17 -9.45
C MET A 37 24.96 -26.35 -10.93
N GLU A 38 24.59 -27.46 -11.54
CA GLU A 38 24.91 -27.77 -12.93
C GLU A 38 24.19 -26.85 -13.93
N LYS A 39 22.96 -26.46 -13.66
CA LYS A 39 22.15 -25.64 -14.60
C LYS A 39 22.19 -24.15 -14.35
N LEU A 40 22.32 -23.72 -13.10
CA LEU A 40 22.29 -22.31 -12.75
C LEU A 40 23.68 -21.76 -12.36
N VAL A 41 24.42 -22.44 -11.47
CA VAL A 41 25.60 -21.84 -10.85
C VAL A 41 26.83 -22.01 -11.73
N ILE A 42 27.21 -23.25 -12.05
CA ILE A 42 28.45 -23.58 -12.77
C ILE A 42 28.54 -22.90 -14.14
N PRO A 43 27.48 -22.86 -14.98
CA PRO A 43 27.57 -22.18 -16.27
C PRO A 43 27.81 -20.69 -16.20
N ASN A 44 27.43 -20.06 -15.08
CA ASN A 44 27.49 -18.61 -14.87
C ASN A 44 28.68 -18.16 -14.02
N ILE A 45 29.61 -19.05 -13.65
CA ILE A 45 30.88 -18.70 -13.02
C ILE A 45 31.86 -18.19 -14.08
N PRO A 46 32.33 -16.93 -14.02
CA PRO A 46 33.21 -16.36 -15.05
C PRO A 46 34.61 -17.01 -15.06
N GLU A 47 35.13 -17.36 -13.89
CA GLU A 47 36.51 -17.85 -13.71
C GLU A 47 36.58 -19.37 -13.83
N GLU A 48 37.34 -19.88 -14.81
CA GLU A 48 37.43 -21.30 -15.13
C GLU A 48 37.97 -22.14 -13.94
N SER A 49 38.94 -21.63 -13.18
CA SER A 49 39.48 -22.32 -12.01
C SER A 49 38.42 -22.53 -10.92
N LYS A 50 37.61 -21.51 -10.65
CA LYS A 50 36.50 -21.58 -9.69
C LYS A 50 35.38 -22.49 -10.20
N ARG A 51 35.13 -22.47 -11.52
CA ARG A 51 34.14 -23.37 -12.14
C ARG A 51 34.50 -24.84 -12.02
N LEU A 52 35.77 -25.20 -12.27
CA LEU A 52 36.26 -26.57 -12.11
C LEU A 52 36.18 -27.02 -10.65
N ARG A 53 36.59 -26.17 -9.71
CA ARG A 53 36.46 -26.45 -8.28
C ARG A 53 35.03 -26.68 -7.85
N ALA A 54 34.06 -25.85 -8.34
CA ALA A 54 32.67 -26.02 -8.05
C ALA A 54 32.08 -27.35 -8.58
N VAL A 55 32.62 -27.86 -9.69
CA VAL A 55 32.26 -29.20 -10.21
C VAL A 55 32.74 -30.31 -9.29
N ASP A 56 33.95 -30.19 -8.75
CA ASP A 56 34.53 -31.19 -7.83
C ASP A 56 33.81 -31.21 -6.46
N GLU A 57 33.22 -30.10 -6.07
CA GLU A 57 32.46 -29.94 -4.83
C GLU A 57 31.01 -30.41 -4.90
N LEU A 58 30.50 -30.83 -6.10
CA LEU A 58 29.16 -31.33 -6.26
C LEU A 58 28.85 -32.53 -5.34
N PRO A 59 27.63 -32.56 -4.78
CA PRO A 59 27.24 -33.69 -3.94
C PRO A 59 27.19 -34.97 -4.78
N GLN A 60 27.84 -36.03 -4.27
CA GLN A 60 27.72 -37.35 -4.86
C GLN A 60 26.35 -37.93 -4.53
N SER A 61 25.52 -38.10 -5.54
CA SER A 61 24.24 -38.80 -5.41
C SER A 61 24.49 -40.29 -5.13
N ALA A 62 24.54 -40.63 -3.84
CA ALA A 62 24.63 -42.05 -3.48
C ALA A 62 23.26 -42.71 -3.70
N ALA A 63 23.17 -43.59 -4.67
CA ALA A 63 22.03 -44.52 -4.83
C ALA A 63 21.91 -45.52 -3.66
N GLY A 64 22.68 -45.33 -2.59
CA GLY A 64 22.79 -46.18 -1.43
C GLY A 64 21.70 -45.94 -0.37
N LYS A 65 21.37 -47.00 0.33
CA LYS A 65 20.37 -47.02 1.42
C LYS A 65 20.88 -46.35 2.71
N THR A 66 22.15 -45.96 2.80
CA THR A 66 22.82 -45.47 4.02
C THR A 66 23.02 -43.97 3.99
N ILE A 67 22.68 -43.27 5.05
CA ILE A 67 22.93 -41.82 5.22
C ILE A 67 24.43 -41.65 5.52
N MET A 68 25.15 -40.91 4.67
CA MET A 68 26.60 -40.76 4.77
C MET A 68 27.06 -39.41 5.37
N THR A 69 26.26 -38.37 5.27
CA THR A 69 26.63 -37.03 5.70
C THR A 69 26.24 -36.82 7.16
N THR A 70 27.13 -36.29 7.97
CA THR A 70 26.90 -36.00 9.42
C THR A 70 26.78 -34.50 9.70
N GLU A 71 27.27 -33.67 8.79
CA GLU A 71 27.36 -32.22 8.95
C GLU A 71 26.77 -31.50 7.74
N PRO A 72 26.25 -30.26 7.92
CA PRO A 72 25.87 -29.42 6.79
C PRO A 72 27.09 -29.17 5.89
N LYS A 73 26.87 -29.32 4.59
CA LYS A 73 27.89 -29.10 3.58
C LYS A 73 27.54 -27.85 2.77
N PHE A 74 28.49 -26.93 2.69
CA PHE A 74 28.38 -25.75 1.86
C PHE A 74 28.83 -26.07 0.43
N ILE A 75 28.02 -25.69 -0.56
CA ILE A 75 28.23 -26.03 -1.98
C ILE A 75 27.95 -24.79 -2.85
N PRO A 76 28.95 -24.20 -3.48
CA PRO A 76 30.38 -24.48 -3.25
C PRO A 76 30.81 -24.04 -1.86
N GLU A 77 32.02 -24.49 -1.41
CA GLU A 77 32.55 -24.15 -0.08
C GLU A 77 32.69 -22.64 0.12
N GLU A 78 33.18 -21.93 -0.91
CA GLU A 78 33.15 -20.48 -1.01
C GLU A 78 31.97 -20.05 -1.93
N ALA A 79 31.24 -19.00 -1.52
CA ALA A 79 30.12 -18.50 -2.33
C ALA A 79 30.57 -18.16 -3.76
N ALA A 80 29.94 -18.78 -4.75
CA ALA A 80 30.27 -18.55 -6.14
C ALA A 80 29.70 -17.20 -6.62
N GLU A 81 30.57 -16.36 -7.16
CA GLU A 81 30.15 -15.18 -7.89
C GLU A 81 29.63 -15.62 -9.27
N ILE A 82 28.38 -15.36 -9.56
CA ILE A 82 27.79 -15.67 -10.85
C ILE A 82 27.28 -14.39 -11.53
N THR A 83 27.37 -14.42 -12.86
CA THR A 83 26.90 -13.34 -13.71
C THR A 83 25.84 -13.87 -14.65
N ILE A 84 24.64 -13.35 -14.58
CA ILE A 84 23.54 -13.74 -15.47
C ILE A 84 23.15 -12.52 -16.31
N GLY A 85 23.23 -12.66 -17.63
CA GLY A 85 23.07 -11.53 -18.55
C GLY A 85 24.20 -10.50 -18.43
N GLU A 86 23.92 -9.22 -18.77
CA GLU A 86 24.93 -8.16 -18.80
C GLU A 86 25.06 -7.40 -17.45
N HIS A 87 24.05 -7.47 -16.58
CA HIS A 87 23.95 -6.55 -15.43
C HIS A 87 23.67 -7.21 -14.07
N THR A 88 23.41 -8.52 -14.04
CA THR A 88 23.04 -9.19 -12.79
C THR A 88 24.20 -9.97 -12.23
N HIS A 89 24.76 -9.47 -11.13
CA HIS A 89 25.85 -10.10 -10.40
C HIS A 89 25.40 -10.40 -8.97
N PHE A 90 25.63 -11.63 -8.50
CA PHE A 90 25.39 -11.99 -7.12
C PHE A 90 26.21 -13.19 -6.72
N ARG A 91 26.36 -13.40 -5.42
CA ARG A 91 27.03 -14.56 -4.84
C ARG A 91 26.00 -15.57 -4.40
N ILE A 92 26.17 -16.82 -4.81
CA ILE A 92 25.28 -17.91 -4.45
C ILE A 92 26.04 -19.03 -3.75
N ARG A 93 25.39 -19.59 -2.76
CA ARG A 93 25.89 -20.75 -2.00
C ARG A 93 24.71 -21.57 -1.54
N MET A 94 24.79 -22.87 -1.76
CA MET A 94 23.80 -23.79 -1.25
C MET A 94 24.31 -24.48 0.00
N VAL A 95 23.39 -24.80 0.89
CA VAL A 95 23.73 -25.53 2.12
C VAL A 95 22.95 -26.82 2.11
N ASP A 96 23.65 -27.95 1.92
CA ASP A 96 23.08 -29.27 2.05
C ASP A 96 23.09 -29.72 3.49
N CYS A 97 21.98 -30.23 3.98
CA CYS A 97 21.87 -30.78 5.33
C CYS A 97 21.39 -32.22 5.28
N VAL A 98 21.65 -32.96 6.34
CA VAL A 98 21.16 -34.33 6.49
C VAL A 98 19.65 -34.38 6.39
N GLY A 99 18.99 -33.47 7.07
CA GLY A 99 17.54 -33.43 7.24
C GLY A 99 17.06 -34.19 8.47
N TYR A 100 15.79 -34.02 8.80
CA TYR A 100 15.19 -34.75 9.92
C TYR A 100 15.01 -36.21 9.58
N ILE A 101 15.37 -37.08 10.54
CA ILE A 101 15.38 -38.53 10.37
C ILE A 101 13.98 -39.09 10.50
N LEU A 102 13.63 -39.97 9.55
CA LEU A 102 12.37 -40.72 9.59
C LEU A 102 12.52 -41.95 10.48
N PRO A 103 11.47 -42.36 11.19
CA PRO A 103 11.53 -43.55 12.05
C PRO A 103 11.97 -44.82 11.32
N SER A 104 11.60 -44.96 10.04
CA SER A 104 11.92 -46.11 9.18
C SER A 104 13.22 -45.93 8.36
N ALA A 105 13.94 -44.80 8.51
CA ALA A 105 15.19 -44.59 7.78
C ALA A 105 16.28 -45.55 8.25
N LEU A 106 17.05 -46.11 7.31
CA LEU A 106 18.18 -47.00 7.61
C LEU A 106 19.47 -46.17 7.75
N GLY A 107 20.38 -46.62 8.64
CA GLY A 107 21.72 -46.08 8.75
C GLY A 107 21.97 -45.13 9.91
N TYR A 108 20.97 -44.92 10.79
CA TYR A 108 21.15 -44.21 12.08
C TYR A 108 21.26 -45.18 13.29
N ILE A 109 21.03 -46.47 13.07
CA ILE A 109 21.21 -47.55 14.03
C ILE A 109 22.32 -48.48 13.52
N GLU A 110 23.28 -48.82 14.38
CA GLU A 110 24.35 -49.72 14.13
C GLU A 110 24.44 -50.72 15.29
N ASN A 111 24.38 -52.03 14.99
CA ASN A 111 24.36 -53.11 16.01
C ASN A 111 23.27 -52.93 17.10
N ASP A 112 22.06 -52.58 16.71
CA ASP A 112 20.93 -52.30 17.60
C ASP A 112 21.10 -51.10 18.57
N MET A 113 22.16 -50.30 18.37
CA MET A 113 22.36 -49.07 19.12
C MET A 113 22.39 -47.85 18.19
N PRO A 114 22.05 -46.63 18.68
CA PRO A 114 22.15 -45.42 17.92
C PRO A 114 23.60 -45.23 17.44
N ARG A 115 23.81 -44.99 16.15
CA ARG A 115 25.12 -44.64 15.59
C ARG A 115 25.62 -43.34 16.23
N MET A 116 26.77 -43.41 16.86
CA MET A 116 27.43 -42.24 17.48
C MET A 116 28.29 -41.52 16.44
N VAL A 117 28.27 -40.18 16.47
CA VAL A 117 29.01 -39.34 15.53
C VAL A 117 29.63 -38.13 16.28
N LYS A 118 30.80 -37.72 15.85
CA LYS A 118 31.43 -36.49 16.32
C LYS A 118 31.07 -35.34 15.39
N THR A 119 30.67 -34.22 15.96
CA THR A 119 30.36 -33.02 15.20
C THR A 119 31.03 -31.80 15.80
N PRO A 120 31.24 -30.70 15.07
CA PRO A 120 31.88 -29.48 15.60
C PRO A 120 31.10 -28.80 16.75
N TRP A 121 29.83 -29.17 16.95
CA TRP A 121 28.96 -28.50 17.91
C TRP A 121 28.90 -29.15 19.29
N PHE A 122 29.48 -30.35 19.41
CA PHE A 122 29.52 -31.10 20.66
C PHE A 122 30.95 -31.57 20.95
N GLU A 123 31.35 -31.47 22.20
CA GLU A 123 32.68 -31.95 22.65
C GLU A 123 32.76 -33.48 22.66
N GLU A 124 31.64 -34.14 22.93
CA GLU A 124 31.51 -35.59 22.97
C GLU A 124 30.73 -36.11 21.72
N GLU A 125 30.88 -37.41 21.47
CA GLU A 125 30.10 -38.08 20.45
C GLU A 125 28.61 -38.12 20.84
N VAL A 126 27.76 -37.78 19.90
CA VAL A 126 26.31 -37.74 20.09
C VAL A 126 25.60 -38.72 19.12
N PRO A 127 24.36 -39.16 19.44
CA PRO A 127 23.57 -39.94 18.52
C PRO A 127 23.39 -39.22 17.17
N PHE A 128 23.55 -39.93 16.07
CA PHE A 128 23.40 -39.39 14.72
C PHE A 128 22.11 -38.60 14.50
N GLY A 129 21.00 -39.06 15.09
CA GLY A 129 19.72 -38.35 15.06
C GLY A 129 19.81 -36.92 15.63
N MET A 130 20.44 -36.79 16.77
CA MET A 130 20.63 -35.50 17.43
C MET A 130 21.54 -34.59 16.61
N ALA A 131 22.62 -35.14 16.06
CA ALA A 131 23.53 -34.39 15.17
C ALA A 131 22.82 -33.88 13.92
N ALA A 132 22.00 -34.70 13.30
CA ALA A 132 21.20 -34.34 12.12
C ALA A 132 20.17 -33.24 12.41
N GLU A 133 19.49 -33.32 13.55
CA GLU A 133 18.55 -32.28 13.99
C GLU A 133 19.23 -30.94 14.22
N VAL A 134 20.31 -30.92 15.03
CA VAL A 134 21.05 -29.70 15.33
C VAL A 134 21.66 -29.10 14.04
N GLY A 135 22.23 -29.94 13.17
CA GLY A 135 22.76 -29.50 11.91
C GLY A 135 21.69 -28.86 11.01
N THR A 136 20.53 -29.50 10.89
CA THR A 136 19.42 -28.96 10.11
C THR A 136 18.90 -27.65 10.70
N GLN A 137 18.75 -27.57 12.02
CA GLN A 137 18.32 -26.36 12.69
C GLN A 137 19.34 -25.20 12.48
N LYS A 138 20.65 -25.47 12.56
CA LYS A 138 21.67 -24.45 12.28
C LYS A 138 21.63 -23.94 10.84
N VAL A 139 21.39 -24.82 9.86
CA VAL A 139 21.18 -24.38 8.47
C VAL A 139 20.00 -23.43 8.38
N ILE A 140 18.90 -23.76 9.01
CA ILE A 140 17.69 -22.92 9.00
C ILE A 140 17.93 -21.59 9.73
N THR A 141 18.58 -21.59 10.90
CA THR A 141 18.73 -20.39 11.75
C THR A 141 19.87 -19.48 11.32
N GLU A 142 21.05 -20.05 11.09
CA GLU A 142 22.31 -19.28 10.99
C GLU A 142 22.84 -19.15 9.55
N HIS A 143 22.63 -20.16 8.68
CA HIS A 143 23.35 -20.25 7.42
C HIS A 143 22.52 -19.94 6.17
N ALA A 144 21.18 -20.00 6.23
CA ALA A 144 20.34 -19.76 5.08
C ALA A 144 19.68 -18.38 5.12
N THR A 145 19.70 -17.65 3.99
CA THR A 145 18.88 -16.45 3.78
C THR A 145 17.50 -16.83 3.30
N VAL A 146 17.38 -17.93 2.56
CA VAL A 146 16.13 -18.47 2.00
C VAL A 146 16.11 -20.00 2.14
N GLY A 147 14.90 -20.58 2.24
CA GLY A 147 14.73 -22.02 2.39
C GLY A 147 14.10 -22.68 1.14
N LEU A 148 14.69 -23.81 0.70
CA LEU A 148 14.02 -24.75 -0.19
C LEU A 148 13.69 -26.01 0.61
N VAL A 149 12.40 -26.20 0.93
CA VAL A 149 11.96 -27.38 1.67
C VAL A 149 11.65 -28.48 0.67
N VAL A 150 12.43 -29.56 0.68
CA VAL A 150 12.25 -30.69 -0.23
C VAL A 150 11.52 -31.81 0.50
N THR A 151 10.35 -32.16 0.02
CA THR A 151 9.55 -33.30 0.45
C THR A 151 9.23 -34.23 -0.74
N THR A 152 8.42 -35.25 -0.58
CA THR A 152 8.06 -36.18 -1.66
C THR A 152 6.62 -36.64 -1.52
N ASP A 153 6.05 -37.09 -2.63
CA ASP A 153 4.78 -37.81 -2.67
C ASP A 153 4.90 -39.32 -2.29
N GLY A 154 6.16 -39.78 -2.07
CA GLY A 154 6.48 -41.19 -1.79
C GLY A 154 6.92 -41.99 -3.02
N SER A 155 6.75 -41.48 -4.23
CA SER A 155 7.05 -42.21 -5.47
C SER A 155 8.56 -42.46 -5.70
N ILE A 156 9.41 -41.58 -5.17
CA ILE A 156 10.87 -41.64 -5.36
C ILE A 156 11.57 -42.61 -4.40
N THR A 157 10.85 -43.14 -3.40
CA THR A 157 11.39 -44.04 -2.38
C THR A 157 10.42 -45.19 -2.12
N ASN A 158 10.84 -46.19 -1.35
CA ASN A 158 9.97 -47.29 -0.90
C ASN A 158 9.22 -46.94 0.41
N LEU A 159 9.24 -45.68 0.85
CA LEU A 159 8.58 -45.22 2.09
C LEU A 159 7.28 -44.49 1.75
N PRO A 160 6.19 -44.79 2.47
CA PRO A 160 4.91 -44.14 2.24
C PRO A 160 4.97 -42.64 2.61
N ARG A 161 4.17 -41.81 1.93
CA ARG A 161 4.11 -40.35 2.11
C ARG A 161 3.88 -39.92 3.57
N GLU A 162 3.11 -40.69 4.30
CA GLU A 162 2.70 -40.41 5.70
C GLU A 162 3.91 -40.31 6.63
N GLU A 163 4.96 -41.04 6.39
CA GLU A 163 6.17 -41.01 7.22
C GLU A 163 6.93 -39.69 7.13
N TYR A 164 6.81 -38.98 6.01
CA TYR A 164 7.47 -37.68 5.79
C TYR A 164 6.74 -36.53 6.45
N ALA A 165 5.44 -36.65 6.71
CA ALA A 165 4.56 -35.57 7.11
C ALA A 165 5.02 -34.85 8.41
N ALA A 166 5.39 -35.60 9.43
CA ALA A 166 5.80 -35.02 10.72
C ALA A 166 7.10 -34.23 10.61
N CYS A 167 8.09 -34.75 9.91
CA CYS A 167 9.38 -34.08 9.71
C CYS A 167 9.27 -32.87 8.78
N GLU A 168 8.44 -32.96 7.75
CA GLU A 168 8.11 -31.85 6.85
C GLU A 168 7.46 -30.70 7.63
N GLU A 169 6.46 -31.00 8.43
CA GLU A 169 5.75 -30.00 9.24
C GLU A 169 6.69 -29.27 10.19
N ARG A 170 7.58 -29.99 10.85
CA ARG A 170 8.57 -29.43 11.78
C ARG A 170 9.50 -28.41 11.05
N VAL A 171 10.06 -28.80 9.90
CA VAL A 171 10.91 -27.88 9.08
C VAL A 171 10.18 -26.61 8.70
N ILE A 172 8.94 -26.76 8.25
CA ILE A 172 8.13 -25.63 7.79
C ILE A 172 7.80 -24.70 8.96
N GLN A 173 7.43 -25.26 10.12
CA GLN A 173 7.16 -24.46 11.31
C GLN A 173 8.40 -23.68 11.80
N GLU A 174 9.58 -24.26 11.75
CA GLU A 174 10.84 -23.60 12.12
C GLU A 174 11.13 -22.42 11.17
N LEU A 175 10.94 -22.59 9.84
CA LEU A 175 11.11 -21.52 8.87
C LEU A 175 10.07 -20.40 9.06
N GLN A 176 8.82 -20.75 9.35
CA GLN A 176 7.76 -19.79 9.61
C GLN A 176 8.00 -18.98 10.89
N GLN A 177 8.47 -19.62 11.97
CA GLN A 177 8.81 -18.93 13.23
C GLN A 177 9.94 -17.92 13.07
N LEU A 178 10.87 -18.18 12.14
CA LEU A 178 11.98 -17.29 11.81
C LEU A 178 11.66 -16.27 10.75
N GLU A 179 10.43 -16.28 10.23
CA GLU A 179 9.95 -15.41 9.14
C GLU A 179 10.85 -15.47 7.88
N LYS A 180 11.58 -16.59 7.67
CA LYS A 180 12.44 -16.77 6.50
C LYS A 180 11.60 -17.10 5.26
N PRO A 181 11.88 -16.47 4.11
CA PRO A 181 11.21 -16.83 2.86
C PRO A 181 11.58 -18.25 2.44
N PHE A 182 10.58 -19.05 2.09
CA PHE A 182 10.77 -20.43 1.65
C PHE A 182 9.73 -20.89 0.65
N VAL A 183 10.10 -21.92 -0.13
CA VAL A 183 9.21 -22.65 -1.04
C VAL A 183 9.30 -24.13 -0.71
N VAL A 184 8.17 -24.84 -0.80
CA VAL A 184 8.11 -26.29 -0.64
C VAL A 184 8.14 -26.95 -2.01
N LEU A 185 9.04 -27.89 -2.18
CA LEU A 185 9.20 -28.67 -3.42
C LEU A 185 8.78 -30.12 -3.14
N VAL A 186 7.77 -30.60 -3.85
CA VAL A 186 7.32 -31.99 -3.78
C VAL A 186 8.02 -32.77 -4.89
N ASN A 187 9.07 -33.51 -4.53
CA ASN A 187 9.83 -34.32 -5.46
C ASN A 187 9.07 -35.60 -5.77
N ALA A 188 8.69 -35.78 -7.03
CA ALA A 188 7.92 -36.90 -7.53
C ALA A 188 8.49 -37.40 -8.87
N ILE A 189 8.27 -38.69 -9.20
CA ILE A 189 8.62 -39.24 -10.51
C ILE A 189 7.75 -38.62 -11.61
N GLU A 190 6.46 -38.40 -11.31
CA GLU A 190 5.49 -37.78 -12.21
C GLU A 190 4.91 -36.50 -11.53
N PRO A 191 5.62 -35.35 -11.65
CA PRO A 191 5.22 -34.13 -10.92
C PRO A 191 3.84 -33.62 -11.34
N HIS A 192 3.43 -33.84 -12.58
CA HIS A 192 2.14 -33.36 -13.09
C HIS A 192 1.03 -34.44 -13.01
N SER A 193 1.25 -35.51 -12.25
CA SER A 193 0.19 -36.49 -11.99
C SER A 193 -0.93 -35.85 -11.14
N ARG A 194 -2.16 -36.29 -11.38
CA ARG A 194 -3.33 -35.81 -10.64
C ARG A 194 -3.19 -35.98 -9.10
N GLN A 195 -2.49 -37.01 -8.69
CA GLN A 195 -2.25 -37.34 -7.30
C GLN A 195 -1.24 -36.35 -6.66
N THR A 196 -0.13 -36.07 -7.36
CA THR A 196 0.90 -35.13 -6.90
C THR A 196 0.34 -33.70 -6.88
N GLU A 197 -0.43 -33.29 -7.89
CA GLU A 197 -1.10 -31.98 -7.89
C GLU A 197 -2.09 -31.82 -6.74
N ALA A 198 -2.91 -32.85 -6.45
CA ALA A 198 -3.83 -32.83 -5.31
C ALA A 198 -3.08 -32.73 -3.96
N LEU A 199 -1.93 -33.42 -3.82
CA LEU A 199 -1.06 -33.30 -2.66
C LEU A 199 -0.52 -31.87 -2.53
N CYS A 200 0.01 -31.30 -3.61
CA CYS A 200 0.51 -29.91 -3.61
C CYS A 200 -0.58 -28.91 -3.17
N GLU A 201 -1.79 -29.07 -3.69
CA GLU A 201 -2.94 -28.23 -3.33
C GLU A 201 -3.29 -28.35 -1.83
N SER A 202 -3.27 -29.57 -1.29
CA SER A 202 -3.48 -29.84 0.13
C SER A 202 -2.42 -29.17 1.00
N LEU A 203 -1.14 -29.27 0.60
CA LEU A 203 -0.01 -28.66 1.31
C LEU A 203 -0.02 -27.13 1.24
N ARG A 204 -0.40 -26.54 0.08
CA ARG A 204 -0.60 -25.07 -0.06
C ARG A 204 -1.61 -24.55 0.95
N LYS A 205 -2.74 -25.25 1.08
CA LYS A 205 -3.78 -24.88 2.07
C LYS A 205 -3.33 -25.05 3.51
N LYS A 206 -2.59 -26.14 3.79
CA LYS A 206 -2.10 -26.43 5.15
C LYS A 206 -1.05 -25.44 5.63
N TYR A 207 -0.08 -25.11 4.78
CA TYR A 207 1.11 -24.33 5.18
C TYR A 207 1.04 -22.86 4.79
N HIS A 208 0.04 -22.45 4.02
CA HIS A 208 -0.08 -21.10 3.47
C HIS A 208 1.22 -20.65 2.77
N ALA A 209 1.87 -21.57 2.05
CA ALA A 209 3.14 -21.36 1.37
C ALA A 209 3.06 -21.84 -0.08
N ALA A 210 3.99 -21.37 -0.93
CA ALA A 210 4.14 -21.88 -2.27
C ALA A 210 4.62 -23.34 -2.22
N VAL A 211 3.92 -24.22 -2.95
CA VAL A 211 4.25 -25.63 -3.07
C VAL A 211 4.31 -25.99 -4.56
N LEU A 212 5.47 -26.46 -5.03
CA LEU A 212 5.69 -26.79 -6.43
C LEU A 212 5.97 -28.29 -6.57
N PRO A 213 5.34 -28.99 -7.50
CA PRO A 213 5.74 -30.34 -7.88
C PRO A 213 6.97 -30.26 -8.78
N VAL A 214 7.97 -31.09 -8.51
CA VAL A 214 9.22 -31.13 -9.28
C VAL A 214 9.71 -32.56 -9.47
N CYS A 215 10.45 -32.83 -10.54
CA CYS A 215 11.26 -34.04 -10.70
C CYS A 215 12.74 -33.61 -10.51
N CYS A 216 13.30 -33.77 -9.34
CA CYS A 216 14.66 -33.30 -9.09
C CYS A 216 15.73 -33.80 -10.07
N PRO A 217 15.73 -35.07 -10.55
CA PRO A 217 16.67 -35.51 -11.56
C PRO A 217 16.50 -34.86 -12.94
N GLU A 218 15.29 -34.47 -13.29
CA GLU A 218 14.90 -33.93 -14.60
C GLU A 218 14.61 -32.41 -14.57
N LEU A 219 15.03 -31.73 -13.52
CA LEU A 219 14.79 -30.31 -13.33
C LEU A 219 15.31 -29.50 -14.53
N GLU A 220 14.44 -28.67 -15.13
CA GLU A 220 14.78 -27.80 -16.25
C GLU A 220 15.01 -26.36 -15.82
N GLU A 221 15.54 -25.51 -16.71
CA GLU A 221 15.76 -24.08 -16.43
C GLU A 221 14.46 -23.35 -16.12
N ALA A 222 13.36 -23.72 -16.79
CA ALA A 222 12.04 -23.16 -16.54
C ALA A 222 11.56 -23.46 -15.10
N ASP A 223 11.81 -24.67 -14.59
CA ASP A 223 11.48 -25.05 -13.22
C ASP A 223 12.27 -24.21 -12.21
N ILE A 224 13.56 -23.98 -12.50
CA ILE A 224 14.42 -23.15 -11.66
C ILE A 224 13.91 -21.71 -11.61
N GLN A 225 13.51 -21.14 -12.75
CA GLN A 225 12.93 -19.80 -12.81
C GLN A 225 11.63 -19.72 -12.03
N GLU A 226 10.77 -20.72 -12.12
CA GLU A 226 9.51 -20.79 -11.36
C GLU A 226 9.78 -20.90 -9.86
N ILE A 227 10.72 -21.75 -9.42
CA ILE A 227 11.13 -21.87 -8.02
C ILE A 227 11.60 -20.51 -7.47
N LEU A 228 12.47 -19.81 -8.20
CA LEU A 228 12.98 -18.50 -7.81
C LEU A 228 11.89 -17.42 -7.79
N THR A 229 10.97 -17.48 -8.74
CA THR A 229 9.81 -16.59 -8.79
C THR A 229 8.93 -16.76 -7.55
N GLN A 230 8.57 -18.00 -7.24
CA GLN A 230 7.75 -18.30 -6.06
C GLN A 230 8.49 -17.96 -4.76
N LEU A 231 9.81 -18.09 -4.74
CA LEU A 231 10.63 -17.66 -3.62
C LEU A 231 10.57 -16.14 -3.43
N LEU A 232 10.61 -15.35 -4.51
CA LEU A 232 10.45 -13.89 -4.43
C LEU A 232 9.08 -13.47 -3.91
N TYR A 233 8.02 -14.19 -4.26
CA TYR A 233 6.69 -13.97 -3.68
C TYR A 233 6.59 -14.33 -2.20
N ALA A 234 7.50 -15.16 -1.70
CA ALA A 234 7.58 -15.53 -0.29
C ALA A 234 8.36 -14.51 0.57
N PHE A 235 8.99 -13.50 -0.03
CA PHE A 235 9.64 -12.43 0.74
C PHE A 235 8.62 -11.50 1.40
N PRO A 236 8.97 -10.90 2.55
CA PRO A 236 8.12 -9.89 3.19
C PRO A 236 7.84 -8.71 2.28
N ILE A 237 6.61 -8.23 2.28
CA ILE A 237 6.26 -6.97 1.63
C ILE A 237 6.86 -5.81 2.44
N ARG A 238 7.45 -4.82 1.79
CA ARG A 238 8.05 -3.65 2.43
C ARG A 238 7.16 -2.42 2.38
N GLU A 239 6.50 -2.24 1.25
CA GLU A 239 5.71 -1.04 1.01
C GLU A 239 4.57 -1.36 0.05
N VAL A 240 3.37 -0.89 0.37
CA VAL A 240 2.23 -0.89 -0.54
C VAL A 240 1.78 0.54 -0.74
N GLN A 241 1.95 1.03 -1.96
CA GLN A 241 1.48 2.35 -2.36
C GLN A 241 0.05 2.25 -2.87
N ILE A 242 -0.87 2.90 -2.17
CA ILE A 242 -2.27 2.96 -2.58
C ILE A 242 -2.51 4.23 -3.40
N GLN A 243 -2.97 4.06 -4.62
CA GLN A 243 -3.40 5.15 -5.50
C GLN A 243 -4.92 5.26 -5.44
N THR A 244 -5.39 6.35 -4.87
CA THR A 244 -6.82 6.70 -4.81
C THR A 244 -7.10 7.96 -5.63
N ALA A 245 -8.37 8.29 -5.83
CA ALA A 245 -8.76 9.56 -6.41
C ALA A 245 -8.27 10.74 -5.55
N GLY A 246 -7.56 11.69 -6.15
CA GLY A 246 -6.89 12.79 -5.44
C GLY A 246 -7.84 13.66 -4.59
N TRP A 247 -9.11 13.78 -4.99
CA TRP A 247 -10.09 14.56 -4.24
C TRP A 247 -10.41 13.97 -2.86
N ILE A 248 -10.25 12.65 -2.65
CA ILE A 248 -10.45 12.01 -1.33
C ILE A 248 -9.42 12.51 -0.32
N THR A 249 -8.17 12.66 -0.75
CA THR A 249 -7.10 13.17 0.12
C THR A 249 -7.25 14.65 0.44
N ALA A 250 -7.98 15.39 -0.39
CA ALA A 250 -8.29 16.80 -0.19
C ALA A 250 -9.45 17.05 0.78
N LEU A 251 -10.25 16.01 1.11
CA LEU A 251 -11.30 16.12 2.12
C LEU A 251 -10.72 16.33 3.51
N ASP A 252 -11.52 16.95 4.38
CA ASP A 252 -11.18 17.07 5.80
C ASP A 252 -10.83 15.70 6.40
N PRO A 253 -9.79 15.57 7.24
CA PRO A 253 -9.45 14.32 7.91
C PRO A 253 -10.61 13.67 8.68
N GLU A 254 -11.51 14.47 9.21
CA GLU A 254 -12.69 14.02 9.96
C GLU A 254 -13.88 13.64 9.07
N HIS A 255 -13.81 13.91 7.77
CA HIS A 255 -14.88 13.62 6.82
C HIS A 255 -15.21 12.12 6.78
N TRP A 256 -16.48 11.78 6.86
CA TRP A 256 -16.96 10.39 6.97
C TRP A 256 -16.45 9.48 5.85
N LEU A 257 -16.46 9.93 4.59
CA LEU A 257 -16.00 9.13 3.45
C LEU A 257 -14.48 8.88 3.52
N ARG A 258 -13.69 9.92 3.86
CA ARG A 258 -12.24 9.75 4.03
C ARG A 258 -11.94 8.75 5.12
N LYS A 259 -12.58 8.84 6.27
CA LYS A 259 -12.44 7.86 7.37
C LYS A 259 -12.82 6.45 6.94
N SER A 260 -13.96 6.27 6.25
CA SER A 260 -14.41 4.97 5.77
C SER A 260 -13.40 4.33 4.82
N VAL A 261 -12.95 5.04 3.79
CA VAL A 261 -11.98 4.53 2.81
C VAL A 261 -10.65 4.19 3.46
N PHE A 262 -10.11 5.08 4.29
CA PHE A 262 -8.81 4.83 4.93
C PHE A 262 -8.88 3.73 5.98
N SER A 263 -10.00 3.56 6.69
CA SER A 263 -10.21 2.43 7.61
C SER A 263 -10.28 1.10 6.85
N SER A 264 -10.97 1.05 5.71
CA SER A 264 -11.01 -0.13 4.84
C SER A 264 -9.62 -0.50 4.30
N ILE A 265 -8.84 0.50 3.85
CA ILE A 265 -7.45 0.30 3.41
C ILE A 265 -6.60 -0.26 4.56
N ARG A 266 -6.70 0.30 5.76
CA ARG A 266 -5.95 -0.17 6.93
C ARG A 266 -6.32 -1.60 7.30
N ALA A 267 -7.61 -1.92 7.36
CA ALA A 267 -8.10 -3.27 7.66
C ALA A 267 -7.63 -4.30 6.63
N ALA A 268 -7.65 -3.96 5.34
CA ALA A 268 -7.16 -4.83 4.27
C ALA A 268 -5.62 -5.00 4.29
N ALA A 269 -4.89 -4.00 4.78
CA ALA A 269 -3.43 -4.04 4.88
C ALA A 269 -2.92 -4.78 6.14
N GLU A 270 -3.72 -4.87 7.20
CA GLU A 270 -3.31 -5.46 8.48
C GLU A 270 -2.80 -6.91 8.37
N PRO A 271 -3.45 -7.81 7.58
CA PRO A 271 -2.98 -9.19 7.42
C PRO A 271 -1.78 -9.35 6.49
N LEU A 272 -1.36 -8.31 5.77
CA LEU A 272 -0.25 -8.39 4.83
C LEU A 272 1.06 -8.71 5.54
N ARG A 273 1.75 -9.74 5.06
CA ARG A 273 3.09 -10.11 5.51
C ARG A 273 4.06 -10.27 4.33
N TYR A 274 3.60 -10.92 3.28
CA TYR A 274 4.40 -11.33 2.14
C TYR A 274 3.90 -10.69 0.84
N VAL A 275 4.75 -10.66 -0.18
CA VAL A 275 4.38 -10.14 -1.50
C VAL A 275 3.19 -10.90 -2.10
N ARG A 276 3.08 -12.21 -1.85
CA ARG A 276 1.96 -13.04 -2.31
C ARG A 276 0.60 -12.66 -1.72
N ASP A 277 0.56 -11.90 -0.63
CA ASP A 277 -0.69 -11.53 0.03
C ASP A 277 -1.36 -10.30 -0.63
N VAL A 278 -0.63 -9.59 -1.49
CA VAL A 278 -1.12 -8.36 -2.15
C VAL A 278 -2.39 -8.58 -3.00
N PRO A 279 -2.52 -9.65 -3.79
CA PRO A 279 -3.77 -9.92 -4.52
C PRO A 279 -4.98 -10.07 -3.60
N MET A 280 -4.85 -10.77 -2.48
CA MET A 280 -5.93 -10.96 -1.49
C MET A 280 -6.35 -9.63 -0.85
N MET A 281 -5.40 -8.70 -0.61
CA MET A 281 -5.72 -7.34 -0.19
C MET A 281 -6.63 -6.63 -1.19
N THR A 282 -6.35 -6.74 -2.50
CA THR A 282 -7.19 -6.10 -3.52
C THR A 282 -8.59 -6.69 -3.61
N GLU A 283 -8.74 -7.99 -3.41
CA GLU A 283 -10.05 -8.65 -3.32
C GLU A 283 -10.85 -8.14 -2.11
N THR A 284 -10.20 -8.04 -0.95
CA THR A 284 -10.81 -7.49 0.26
C THR A 284 -11.24 -6.03 0.06
N LEU A 285 -10.41 -5.20 -0.57
CA LEU A 285 -10.74 -3.81 -0.88
C LEU A 285 -11.87 -3.68 -1.88
N ALA A 286 -11.93 -4.54 -2.89
CA ALA A 286 -13.02 -4.52 -3.88
C ALA A 286 -14.40 -4.86 -3.27
N GLY A 287 -14.43 -5.55 -2.13
CA GLY A 287 -15.65 -5.82 -1.36
C GLY A 287 -16.00 -4.72 -0.34
N ALA A 288 -15.16 -3.69 -0.16
CA ALA A 288 -15.39 -2.65 0.83
C ALA A 288 -16.40 -1.59 0.36
N GLU A 289 -17.13 -1.01 1.31
CA GLU A 289 -18.10 0.04 1.04
C GLU A 289 -17.43 1.25 0.38
N HIS A 290 -18.10 1.85 -0.59
CA HIS A 290 -17.64 3.01 -1.38
C HIS A 290 -16.50 2.75 -2.36
N ILE A 291 -15.90 1.57 -2.39
CA ILE A 291 -14.87 1.17 -3.35
C ILE A 291 -15.53 0.41 -4.50
N LEU A 292 -15.33 0.88 -5.72
CA LEU A 292 -15.85 0.25 -6.93
C LEU A 292 -14.99 -0.93 -7.36
N SER A 293 -13.67 -0.75 -7.32
CA SER A 293 -12.71 -1.79 -7.66
C SER A 293 -11.34 -1.48 -7.05
N ALA A 294 -10.58 -2.53 -6.80
CA ALA A 294 -9.18 -2.44 -6.44
C ALA A 294 -8.37 -3.40 -7.33
N SER A 295 -7.23 -2.96 -7.81
CA SER A 295 -6.37 -3.76 -8.69
C SER A 295 -4.90 -3.50 -8.45
N VAL A 296 -4.10 -4.55 -8.57
CA VAL A 296 -2.64 -4.44 -8.54
C VAL A 296 -2.17 -3.84 -9.86
N GLN A 297 -1.54 -2.68 -9.82
CA GLN A 297 -0.95 -2.04 -10.99
C GLN A 297 0.45 -2.55 -11.25
N GLN A 298 1.23 -2.73 -10.20
CA GLN A 298 2.60 -3.16 -10.30
C GLN A 298 3.05 -3.85 -9.01
N ILE A 299 3.84 -4.91 -9.17
CA ILE A 299 4.64 -5.50 -8.08
C ILE A 299 6.10 -5.43 -8.52
N ASP A 300 6.93 -4.84 -7.69
CA ASP A 300 8.37 -4.85 -7.81
C ASP A 300 8.92 -5.89 -6.81
N LEU A 301 9.23 -7.06 -7.33
CA LEU A 301 9.71 -8.21 -6.54
C LEU A 301 11.07 -7.91 -5.90
N GLY A 302 11.96 -7.21 -6.61
CA GLY A 302 13.30 -6.90 -6.12
C GLY A 302 13.32 -5.92 -4.95
N THR A 303 12.44 -4.90 -4.96
CA THR A 303 12.36 -3.94 -3.86
C THR A 303 11.32 -4.32 -2.80
N GLY A 304 10.38 -5.21 -3.14
CA GLY A 304 9.26 -5.58 -2.29
C GLY A 304 8.20 -4.49 -2.16
N ARG A 305 7.98 -3.76 -3.23
CA ARG A 305 6.97 -2.71 -3.31
C ARG A 305 5.83 -3.14 -4.21
N ALA A 306 4.63 -2.78 -3.83
CA ALA A 306 3.45 -2.97 -4.67
C ALA A 306 2.72 -1.65 -4.83
N VAL A 307 2.13 -1.45 -6.01
CA VAL A 307 1.25 -0.33 -6.31
C VAL A 307 -0.15 -0.87 -6.55
N VAL A 308 -1.09 -0.44 -5.74
CA VAL A 308 -2.50 -0.84 -5.80
C VAL A 308 -3.33 0.39 -6.14
N SER A 309 -4.13 0.30 -7.19
CA SER A 309 -5.10 1.33 -7.58
C SER A 309 -6.47 0.99 -6.99
N VAL A 310 -7.08 1.99 -6.37
CA VAL A 310 -8.43 1.90 -5.78
C VAL A 310 -9.32 2.90 -6.49
N ALA A 311 -10.31 2.39 -7.22
CA ALA A 311 -11.30 3.19 -7.91
C ALA A 311 -12.56 3.35 -7.06
N MET A 312 -13.10 4.56 -7.07
CA MET A 312 -14.34 4.92 -6.39
C MET A 312 -15.49 5.05 -7.38
N ASN A 313 -16.73 4.96 -6.90
CA ASN A 313 -17.87 5.28 -7.74
C ASN A 313 -17.84 6.78 -8.08
N GLY A 314 -17.88 7.11 -9.39
CA GLY A 314 -17.84 8.49 -9.88
C GLY A 314 -18.95 9.38 -9.33
N SER A 315 -20.12 8.83 -9.01
CA SER A 315 -21.25 9.56 -8.41
C SER A 315 -20.92 10.13 -7.02
N LEU A 316 -20.04 9.47 -6.26
CA LEU A 316 -19.62 9.92 -4.93
C LEU A 316 -18.91 11.29 -4.98
N PHE A 317 -18.12 11.53 -6.02
CA PHE A 317 -17.46 12.83 -6.18
C PHE A 317 -18.48 13.98 -6.20
N TYR A 318 -19.54 13.85 -7.01
CA TYR A 318 -20.56 14.88 -7.15
C TYR A 318 -21.42 15.00 -5.88
N GLN A 319 -21.75 13.88 -5.26
CA GLN A 319 -22.46 13.87 -3.98
C GLN A 319 -21.69 14.66 -2.92
N ILE A 320 -20.41 14.35 -2.72
CA ILE A 320 -19.55 15.02 -1.72
C ILE A 320 -19.34 16.49 -2.09
N LEU A 321 -19.20 16.81 -3.37
CA LEU A 321 -19.10 18.18 -3.83
C LEU A 321 -20.37 18.97 -3.47
N GLY A 322 -21.54 18.38 -3.69
CA GLY A 322 -22.82 18.96 -3.30
C GLY A 322 -22.95 19.15 -1.79
N GLU A 323 -22.62 18.12 -1.00
CA GLU A 323 -22.64 18.20 0.48
C GLU A 323 -21.70 19.29 1.01
N THR A 324 -20.50 19.43 0.45
CA THR A 324 -19.50 20.38 0.90
C THR A 324 -19.81 21.83 0.49
N THR A 325 -20.38 22.02 -0.69
CA THR A 325 -20.61 23.35 -1.27
C THR A 325 -22.04 23.86 -1.10
N GLY A 326 -23.00 22.97 -0.76
CA GLY A 326 -24.43 23.28 -0.76
C GLY A 326 -25.04 23.43 -2.17
N LEU A 327 -24.27 23.13 -3.23
CA LEU A 327 -24.68 23.26 -4.61
C LEU A 327 -25.31 21.95 -5.12
N GLN A 328 -26.32 22.05 -5.98
CA GLN A 328 -26.93 20.88 -6.62
C GLN A 328 -26.11 20.48 -7.84
N ILE A 329 -25.20 19.51 -7.67
CA ILE A 329 -24.33 19.00 -8.72
C ILE A 329 -24.41 17.47 -8.66
N ALA A 330 -24.93 16.85 -9.72
CA ALA A 330 -25.07 15.40 -9.83
C ALA A 330 -24.16 14.79 -10.93
N SER A 331 -23.69 15.63 -11.85
CA SER A 331 -22.93 15.20 -13.03
C SER A 331 -21.94 16.27 -13.52
N GLU A 332 -21.08 15.90 -14.46
CA GLU A 332 -20.22 16.87 -15.18
C GLU A 332 -21.04 17.96 -15.88
N SER A 333 -22.23 17.59 -16.40
CA SER A 333 -23.11 18.53 -17.09
C SER A 333 -23.63 19.63 -16.16
N ASP A 334 -23.79 19.35 -14.88
CA ASP A 334 -24.22 20.35 -13.89
C ASP A 334 -23.05 21.19 -13.39
N LEU A 335 -21.86 20.56 -13.26
CA LEU A 335 -20.67 21.21 -12.75
C LEU A 335 -20.19 22.37 -13.65
N PHE A 336 -20.22 22.18 -14.98
CA PHE A 336 -19.70 23.16 -15.93
C PHE A 336 -20.43 24.52 -15.91
N PRO A 337 -21.78 24.54 -15.95
CA PRO A 337 -22.54 25.79 -15.83
C PRO A 337 -22.30 26.48 -14.48
N VAL A 338 -22.31 25.72 -13.38
CA VAL A 338 -22.09 26.23 -12.02
C VAL A 338 -20.71 26.88 -11.90
N LEU A 339 -19.65 26.23 -12.38
CA LEU A 339 -18.30 26.80 -12.39
C LEU A 339 -18.23 28.09 -13.23
N THR A 340 -18.91 28.09 -14.38
CA THR A 340 -18.96 29.28 -15.26
C THR A 340 -19.62 30.45 -14.57
N GLU A 341 -20.72 30.21 -13.85
CA GLU A 341 -21.41 31.22 -13.06
C GLU A 341 -20.58 31.72 -11.88
N LEU A 342 -20.01 30.79 -11.11
CA LEU A 342 -19.10 31.15 -10.00
C LEU A 342 -17.90 31.96 -10.47
N CYS A 343 -17.35 31.68 -11.64
CA CYS A 343 -16.25 32.48 -12.22
C CYS A 343 -16.69 33.91 -12.53
N LYS A 344 -17.93 34.11 -13.00
CA LYS A 344 -18.50 35.46 -13.25
C LYS A 344 -18.69 36.20 -11.92
N ILE A 345 -19.30 35.52 -10.94
CA ILE A 345 -19.52 36.08 -9.60
C ILE A 345 -18.17 36.44 -8.96
N LYS A 346 -17.20 35.53 -9.03
CA LYS A 346 -15.86 35.78 -8.48
C LYS A 346 -15.20 37.02 -9.12
N LYS A 347 -15.23 37.15 -10.43
CA LYS A 347 -14.68 38.34 -11.12
C LYS A 347 -15.35 39.62 -10.65
N SER A 348 -16.68 39.59 -10.48
CA SER A 348 -17.42 40.74 -9.96
C SER A 348 -17.08 41.05 -8.50
N TYR A 349 -16.94 40.01 -7.69
CA TYR A 349 -16.55 40.14 -6.29
C TYR A 349 -15.12 40.66 -6.12
N ASP A 350 -14.15 40.07 -6.84
CA ASP A 350 -12.75 40.50 -6.79
C ASP A 350 -12.58 42.00 -7.15
N ARG A 351 -13.48 42.54 -7.96
CA ARG A 351 -13.50 43.97 -8.31
C ARG A 351 -13.95 44.85 -7.12
N ILE A 352 -14.91 44.39 -6.35
CA ILE A 352 -15.50 45.18 -5.25
C ILE A 352 -14.87 44.88 -3.89
N ALA A 353 -14.20 43.73 -3.73
CA ALA A 353 -13.66 43.28 -2.45
C ALA A 353 -12.72 44.29 -1.78
N PRO A 354 -11.78 44.96 -2.47
CA PRO A 354 -10.94 45.97 -1.85
C PRO A 354 -11.72 47.18 -1.30
N ALA A 355 -12.79 47.54 -2.01
CA ALA A 355 -13.67 48.65 -1.56
C ALA A 355 -14.50 48.21 -0.34
N LEU A 356 -14.96 46.97 -0.26
CA LEU A 356 -15.65 46.40 0.90
C LEU A 356 -14.74 46.35 2.14
N GLU A 357 -13.50 45.89 1.97
CA GLU A 357 -12.50 45.86 3.05
C GLU A 357 -12.22 47.29 3.56
N ALA A 358 -12.11 48.27 2.66
CA ALA A 358 -11.93 49.66 3.02
C ALA A 358 -13.16 50.23 3.79
N VAL A 359 -14.38 49.84 3.39
CA VAL A 359 -15.61 50.22 4.12
C VAL A 359 -15.66 49.64 5.52
N GLU A 360 -15.22 48.38 5.68
CA GLU A 360 -15.16 47.76 7.00
C GLU A 360 -14.14 48.46 7.94
N ALA A 361 -12.96 48.78 7.41
CA ALA A 361 -11.86 49.36 8.14
C ALA A 361 -12.07 50.83 8.43
N THR A 362 -12.59 51.63 7.48
CA THR A 362 -12.61 53.10 7.55
C THR A 362 -14.01 53.70 7.46
N GLY A 363 -15.02 52.92 7.14
CA GLY A 363 -16.38 53.34 6.88
C GLY A 363 -16.63 53.84 5.43
N TYR A 364 -15.61 53.85 4.56
CA TYR A 364 -15.74 54.30 3.19
C TYR A 364 -14.80 53.56 2.23
N GLY A 365 -15.27 53.18 1.04
CA GLY A 365 -14.51 52.49 0.01
C GLY A 365 -14.90 52.94 -1.39
N ILE A 366 -13.98 52.87 -2.33
CA ILE A 366 -14.18 53.26 -3.73
C ILE A 366 -13.79 52.08 -4.61
N VAL A 367 -14.71 51.71 -5.52
CA VAL A 367 -14.41 50.80 -6.61
C VAL A 367 -13.89 51.65 -7.77
N MET A 368 -12.63 51.45 -8.11
CA MET A 368 -12.01 52.18 -9.22
C MET A 368 -12.53 51.63 -10.57
N PRO A 369 -12.71 52.55 -11.56
CA PRO A 369 -13.11 52.13 -12.90
C PRO A 369 -12.05 51.31 -13.58
N GLN A 370 -12.47 50.40 -14.46
CA GLN A 370 -11.58 49.63 -15.33
C GLN A 370 -11.28 50.43 -16.59
N LEU A 371 -10.21 50.04 -17.32
CA LEU A 371 -9.77 50.73 -18.51
C LEU A 371 -10.88 50.81 -19.57
N GLU A 372 -11.67 49.76 -19.70
CA GLU A 372 -12.80 49.63 -20.63
C GLU A 372 -13.95 50.56 -20.30
N GLU A 373 -14.05 51.04 -19.06
CA GLU A 373 -15.08 51.98 -18.59
C GLU A 373 -14.63 53.44 -18.72
N MET A 374 -13.36 53.68 -19.07
CA MET A 374 -12.81 55.01 -19.25
C MET A 374 -13.05 55.49 -20.68
N SER A 375 -13.57 56.68 -20.81
CA SER A 375 -13.68 57.38 -22.09
C SER A 375 -12.70 58.53 -22.14
N LEU A 376 -11.96 58.65 -23.27
CA LEU A 376 -11.04 59.73 -23.54
C LEU A 376 -11.71 60.67 -24.54
N GLU A 377 -11.78 61.98 -24.17
CA GLU A 377 -12.24 63.03 -25.08
C GLU A 377 -11.11 63.35 -26.13
N GLU A 378 -11.48 64.04 -27.22
CA GLU A 378 -10.49 64.46 -28.20
C GLU A 378 -9.43 65.39 -27.56
N PRO A 379 -8.13 65.16 -27.89
CA PRO A 379 -7.05 65.97 -27.34
C PRO A 379 -7.14 67.43 -27.81
N GLU A 380 -7.07 68.38 -26.89
CA GLU A 380 -7.10 69.81 -27.16
C GLU A 380 -5.69 70.43 -27.03
N ILE A 381 -5.31 71.30 -28.00
CA ILE A 381 -4.09 72.08 -27.85
C ILE A 381 -4.36 73.28 -26.92
N ILE A 382 -3.57 73.41 -25.88
CA ILE A 382 -3.66 74.53 -24.94
C ILE A 382 -2.40 75.39 -24.97
N LYS A 383 -2.57 76.69 -24.75
CA LYS A 383 -1.43 77.63 -24.65
C LYS A 383 -1.38 78.20 -23.21
N GLN A 384 -0.25 78.00 -22.55
CA GLN A 384 -0.07 78.46 -21.17
C GLN A 384 1.32 79.09 -21.05
N GLY A 385 1.38 80.39 -20.65
CA GLY A 385 2.64 81.05 -20.45
C GLY A 385 3.62 81.11 -21.63
N GLY A 386 3.08 81.21 -22.86
CA GLY A 386 3.89 81.24 -24.09
C GLY A 386 4.33 79.89 -24.64
N LYS A 387 3.99 78.79 -23.99
CA LYS A 387 4.24 77.40 -24.42
C LYS A 387 2.93 76.71 -24.81
N TYR A 388 3.03 75.77 -25.72
CA TYR A 388 1.90 74.92 -26.14
C TYR A 388 1.99 73.57 -25.45
N GLY A 389 0.85 73.07 -24.98
CA GLY A 389 0.70 71.74 -24.42
C GLY A 389 -0.51 71.05 -24.98
N VAL A 390 -0.72 69.77 -24.63
CA VAL A 390 -1.91 69.00 -24.99
C VAL A 390 -2.71 68.74 -23.73
N ARG A 391 -3.99 69.04 -23.74
CA ARG A 391 -4.93 68.70 -22.70
C ARG A 391 -5.66 67.43 -23.06
N LEU A 392 -5.57 66.44 -22.19
CA LEU A 392 -6.31 65.18 -22.28
C LEU A 392 -7.40 65.23 -21.20
N ARG A 393 -8.61 64.96 -21.58
CA ARG A 393 -9.73 64.82 -20.66
C ARG A 393 -10.22 63.36 -20.73
N ALA A 394 -10.37 62.74 -19.58
CA ALA A 394 -10.94 61.40 -19.45
C ALA A 394 -12.08 61.42 -18.44
N SER A 395 -13.10 60.66 -18.69
CA SER A 395 -14.20 60.41 -17.74
C SER A 395 -14.36 58.91 -17.50
N ALA A 396 -14.72 58.56 -16.28
CA ALA A 396 -14.94 57.21 -15.88
C ALA A 396 -15.95 57.13 -14.73
N PRO A 397 -16.87 56.20 -14.70
CA PRO A 397 -17.75 55.97 -13.56
C PRO A 397 -16.96 55.35 -12.38
N SER A 398 -17.28 55.75 -11.18
CA SER A 398 -16.79 55.09 -9.94
C SER A 398 -17.96 54.72 -9.04
N ILE A 399 -17.81 53.60 -8.29
CA ILE A 399 -18.78 53.20 -7.28
C ILE A 399 -18.22 53.57 -5.91
N HIS A 400 -19.02 54.30 -5.14
CA HIS A 400 -18.70 54.72 -3.77
C HIS A 400 -19.55 53.95 -2.77
N MET A 401 -18.91 53.29 -1.82
CA MET A 401 -19.54 52.52 -0.77
C MET A 401 -19.27 53.21 0.57
N MET A 402 -20.30 53.29 1.41
CA MET A 402 -20.15 53.88 2.75
C MET A 402 -20.91 53.07 3.80
N LYS A 403 -20.35 52.97 4.99
CA LYS A 403 -20.98 52.35 6.17
C LYS A 403 -21.73 53.43 6.93
N ALA A 404 -23.04 53.35 6.93
CA ALA A 404 -23.88 54.32 7.66
C ALA A 404 -24.57 53.61 8.84
N SER A 405 -24.63 54.30 9.98
CA SER A 405 -25.37 53.83 11.15
C SER A 405 -26.79 54.43 11.10
N ILE A 406 -27.77 53.61 10.94
CA ILE A 406 -29.18 54.00 10.81
C ILE A 406 -29.87 53.70 12.14
N ARG A 407 -30.64 54.67 12.67
CA ARG A 407 -31.47 54.48 13.84
C ARG A 407 -32.93 54.61 13.42
N THR A 408 -33.73 53.63 13.78
CA THR A 408 -35.18 53.68 13.61
C THR A 408 -35.88 53.50 14.97
N ALA A 409 -37.06 54.07 15.11
CA ALA A 409 -37.95 53.80 16.21
C ALA A 409 -39.25 53.29 15.67
N VAL A 410 -39.70 52.17 16.14
CA VAL A 410 -40.97 51.57 15.80
C VAL A 410 -41.87 51.68 17.04
N SER A 411 -43.01 52.32 16.89
CA SER A 411 -43.94 52.57 18.00
C SER A 411 -45.30 51.97 17.71
N PRO A 412 -45.44 50.63 17.84
CA PRO A 412 -46.74 49.98 17.61
C PRO A 412 -47.74 50.44 18.69
N ILE A 413 -48.94 50.74 18.27
CA ILE A 413 -50.04 51.11 19.19
C ILE A 413 -50.68 49.82 19.71
N VAL A 414 -50.61 49.59 21.00
CA VAL A 414 -50.97 48.32 21.67
C VAL A 414 -52.37 48.33 22.25
N GLY A 415 -52.92 49.50 22.53
CA GLY A 415 -54.28 49.64 23.11
C GLY A 415 -54.26 50.50 24.39
N THR A 416 -54.68 49.95 25.51
CA THR A 416 -54.73 50.68 26.80
C THR A 416 -53.35 50.80 27.43
N GLU A 417 -53.16 51.79 28.35
CA GLU A 417 -51.94 52.01 29.09
C GLU A 417 -51.44 50.72 29.79
N LYS A 418 -52.35 50.02 30.44
CA LYS A 418 -52.06 48.76 31.14
C LYS A 418 -51.53 47.65 30.20
N GLN A 419 -52.10 47.52 28.99
CA GLN A 419 -51.65 46.56 27.98
C GLN A 419 -50.24 46.91 27.44
N SER A 420 -49.95 48.20 27.34
CA SER A 420 -48.65 48.68 26.93
C SER A 420 -47.57 48.40 28.02
N GLU A 421 -47.91 48.58 29.29
CA GLU A 421 -47.04 48.25 30.43
C GLU A 421 -46.74 46.75 30.48
N GLU A 422 -47.76 45.88 30.30
CA GLU A 422 -47.58 44.41 30.26
C GLU A 422 -46.65 43.98 29.11
N LEU A 423 -46.82 44.58 27.91
CA LEU A 423 -45.90 44.29 26.80
C LEU A 423 -44.46 44.76 27.07
N VAL A 424 -44.28 45.94 27.68
CA VAL A 424 -42.96 46.43 28.01
C VAL A 424 -42.28 45.51 29.04
N MET A 425 -43.01 45.04 30.05
CA MET A 425 -42.49 44.10 31.05
C MET A 425 -42.10 42.78 30.38
N TYR A 426 -42.93 42.22 29.51
CA TYR A 426 -42.64 40.98 28.73
C TYR A 426 -41.36 41.13 27.88
N LEU A 427 -41.20 42.27 27.20
CA LEU A 427 -40.01 42.51 26.37
C LEU A 427 -38.73 42.71 27.21
N LEU A 428 -38.84 43.34 28.41
CA LEU A 428 -37.74 43.56 29.33
C LEU A 428 -37.25 42.23 29.95
N GLU A 429 -38.17 41.37 30.38
CA GLU A 429 -37.85 40.04 30.87
C GLU A 429 -37.10 39.23 29.79
N GLY A 430 -37.61 39.21 28.54
CA GLY A 430 -36.94 38.53 27.43
C GLY A 430 -35.56 39.14 27.11
N PHE A 431 -35.39 40.45 27.27
CA PHE A 431 -34.11 41.14 27.05
C PHE A 431 -33.06 40.79 28.12
N GLU A 432 -33.48 40.58 29.37
CA GLU A 432 -32.58 40.20 30.47
C GLU A 432 -32.17 38.74 30.38
N GLU A 433 -33.06 37.84 29.91
CA GLU A 433 -32.73 36.39 29.76
C GLU A 433 -31.84 36.12 28.57
N ASP A 434 -32.19 36.57 27.38
CA ASP A 434 -31.42 36.37 26.14
C ASP A 434 -31.77 37.45 25.10
N PRO A 435 -30.93 38.50 24.96
CA PRO A 435 -31.15 39.58 24.00
C PRO A 435 -31.36 39.11 22.55
N THR A 436 -30.89 37.92 22.18
CA THR A 436 -31.02 37.42 20.81
C THR A 436 -32.39 36.83 20.55
N LYS A 437 -33.04 36.25 21.55
CA LYS A 437 -34.39 35.66 21.41
C LYS A 437 -35.49 36.71 21.25
N ILE A 438 -35.27 37.92 21.74
CA ILE A 438 -36.25 39.01 21.64
C ILE A 438 -36.60 39.36 20.18
N TRP A 439 -35.64 39.16 19.26
CA TRP A 439 -35.85 39.40 17.84
C TRP A 439 -36.94 38.50 17.21
N SER A 440 -37.14 37.29 17.77
CA SER A 440 -38.16 36.32 17.33
C SER A 440 -39.52 36.51 18.05
N SER A 441 -39.57 37.39 19.06
CA SER A 441 -40.82 37.66 19.79
C SER A 441 -41.90 38.22 18.86
N ASN A 442 -43.07 37.62 18.93
CA ASN A 442 -44.20 38.00 18.06
C ASN A 442 -44.96 39.18 18.68
N ILE A 443 -45.03 40.32 17.97
CA ILE A 443 -45.78 41.49 18.32
C ILE A 443 -46.81 41.78 17.22
N PHE A 444 -48.09 41.53 17.50
CA PHE A 444 -49.21 41.69 16.53
C PHE A 444 -49.09 40.91 15.23
N GLY A 445 -48.61 39.65 15.31
CA GLY A 445 -48.52 38.77 14.15
C GLY A 445 -47.25 38.94 13.33
N LYS A 446 -46.35 39.82 13.71
CA LYS A 446 -45.00 39.99 13.14
C LYS A 446 -43.94 39.82 14.21
N SER A 447 -42.79 39.32 13.84
CA SER A 447 -41.64 39.31 14.75
C SER A 447 -41.08 40.72 14.98
N LEU A 448 -40.47 40.98 16.14
CA LEU A 448 -39.81 42.25 16.40
C LEU A 448 -38.77 42.57 15.31
N HIS A 449 -38.05 41.55 14.84
CA HIS A 449 -37.10 41.67 13.72
C HIS A 449 -37.80 42.22 12.45
N GLU A 450 -38.97 41.71 12.07
CA GLU A 450 -39.69 42.14 10.88
C GLU A 450 -40.16 43.61 11.04
N LEU A 451 -40.69 43.99 12.21
CA LEU A 451 -41.12 45.35 12.50
C LEU A 451 -39.97 46.35 12.42
N VAL A 452 -38.86 46.05 13.06
CA VAL A 452 -37.68 46.90 13.02
C VAL A 452 -37.08 46.97 11.61
N ASN A 453 -37.05 45.88 10.87
CA ASN A 453 -36.57 45.83 9.50
C ASN A 453 -37.44 46.67 8.54
N GLU A 454 -38.73 46.60 8.65
CA GLU A 454 -39.68 47.53 7.93
C GLU A 454 -39.38 48.99 8.25
N GLY A 455 -39.18 49.32 9.51
CA GLY A 455 -38.81 50.68 9.94
C GLY A 455 -37.45 51.14 9.40
N LEU A 456 -36.44 50.27 9.32
CA LEU A 456 -35.16 50.55 8.71
C LEU A 456 -35.29 50.75 7.20
N HIS A 457 -36.01 49.87 6.49
CA HIS A 457 -36.26 49.99 5.07
C HIS A 457 -36.96 51.29 4.70
N SER A 458 -37.94 51.72 5.49
CA SER A 458 -38.67 52.99 5.26
C SER A 458 -37.77 54.22 5.41
N LYS A 459 -36.64 54.10 6.11
CA LYS A 459 -35.65 55.23 6.25
C LYS A 459 -34.57 55.20 5.20
N LEU A 460 -34.35 54.04 4.55
CA LEU A 460 -33.37 53.85 3.49
C LEU A 460 -33.92 54.19 2.10
N SER A 461 -35.25 54.09 1.93
CA SER A 461 -35.98 54.47 0.72
C SER A 461 -36.25 55.97 0.67
#